data_cc83034ed3656f64642709104b7d0af0
#
_entry.id   cc83034ed3656f64642709104b7d0af0
#
_cell.length_a   1.000
_cell.length_b   1.000
_cell.length_c   1.000
_cell.angle_alpha   90.00
_cell.angle_beta   90.00
_cell.angle_gamma   90.00
#
_symmetry.space_group_name_H-M   'P 1'
#
loop_
_entity.id
_entity.type
_entity.pdbx_description
1 polymer ?
#
loop_
_entity_poly.entity_id
_entity_poly.type
_entity_poly.pdbx_seq_one_letter_code
_entity_poly.pdbx_strand_id
1 'polypeptide(L)'
;GIFRITRLKAVFPDGTLFDYQQGVMGDLFLDISELTDTLKQRAVRIAIQVPRSHDPSVVSEDKRFVTGLSTAEADETLANNNTIVDRKFLNARLGIFEPGSAKYSSIPLAEFCLEGAVLNFTSYHPRAFRFLENSNLKQRLDELLTTARQKLIFLSEHFQGLSSIKGQLPDGAQFLAFRVLCQILPELEAYHKQNRSPADIFTL
;
A
#
# COMPACT_ATOMS: atom_id res chain seq x y z
N GLY A 1 2.97 -18.77 -11.50
CA GLY A 1 1.88 -18.17 -10.72
C GLY A 1 1.46 -16.84 -11.31
N ILE A 2 0.18 -16.48 -11.09
CA ILE A 2 -0.39 -15.23 -11.63
C ILE A 2 -0.60 -14.23 -10.50
N PHE A 3 0.05 -13.07 -10.59
CA PHE A 3 -0.25 -11.91 -9.76
C PHE A 3 -1.35 -11.09 -10.44
N ARG A 4 -2.46 -10.89 -9.74
CA ARG A 4 -3.62 -10.18 -10.27
C ARG A 4 -4.08 -9.10 -9.33
N ILE A 5 -4.48 -7.95 -9.87
CA ILE A 5 -5.13 -6.87 -9.12
C ILE A 5 -6.62 -6.94 -9.36
N THR A 6 -7.41 -7.01 -8.28
CA THR A 6 -8.86 -6.97 -8.34
C THR A 6 -9.41 -5.56 -8.15
N ARG A 7 -8.76 -4.77 -7.30
CA ARG A 7 -9.11 -3.37 -7.04
C ARG A 7 -7.87 -2.58 -6.63
N LEU A 8 -7.72 -1.36 -7.14
CA LEU A 8 -6.64 -0.47 -6.79
C LEU A 8 -7.07 0.99 -6.91
N LYS A 9 -6.86 1.77 -5.84
CA LYS A 9 -6.92 3.23 -5.88
C LYS A 9 -5.54 3.76 -5.58
N ALA A 10 -5.00 4.58 -6.47
CA ALA A 10 -3.64 5.06 -6.37
C ALA A 10 -3.48 6.47 -6.95
N VAL A 11 -2.41 7.13 -6.54
CA VAL A 11 -1.93 8.37 -7.15
C VAL A 11 -0.52 8.13 -7.64
N PHE A 12 -0.31 8.23 -8.95
CA PHE A 12 1.02 8.10 -9.54
C PHE A 12 1.94 9.25 -9.15
N PRO A 13 3.28 9.08 -9.23
CA PRO A 13 4.24 10.15 -8.89
C PRO A 13 4.06 11.44 -9.70
N ASP A 14 3.43 11.37 -10.86
CA ASP A 14 3.09 12.52 -11.71
C ASP A 14 1.74 13.17 -11.38
N GLY A 15 1.10 12.78 -10.26
CA GLY A 15 -0.19 13.28 -9.79
C GLY A 15 -1.41 12.62 -10.45
N THR A 16 -1.22 11.66 -11.37
CA THR A 16 -2.34 10.99 -12.03
C THR A 16 -3.11 10.11 -11.06
N LEU A 17 -4.42 10.35 -10.97
CA LEU A 17 -5.33 9.51 -10.22
C LEU A 17 -5.64 8.23 -10.99
N PHE A 18 -5.68 7.11 -10.29
CA PHE A 18 -6.01 5.80 -10.83
C PHE A 18 -7.01 5.10 -9.91
N ASP A 19 -8.16 4.75 -10.45
CA ASP A 19 -9.18 3.95 -9.77
C ASP A 19 -9.52 2.76 -10.68
N TYR A 20 -9.09 1.59 -10.26
CA TYR A 20 -9.24 0.35 -11.01
C TYR A 20 -10.13 -0.62 -10.28
N GLN A 21 -11.04 -1.23 -11.03
CA GLN A 21 -11.83 -2.37 -10.59
C GLN A 21 -11.85 -3.40 -11.72
N GLN A 22 -11.53 -4.64 -11.38
CA GLN A 22 -11.58 -5.77 -12.32
C GLN A 22 -12.97 -5.89 -12.96
N GLY A 23 -12.99 -6.20 -14.25
CA GLY A 23 -14.22 -6.34 -15.04
C GLY A 23 -14.73 -5.03 -15.66
N VAL A 24 -14.20 -3.87 -15.26
CA VAL A 24 -14.56 -2.56 -15.84
C VAL A 24 -13.50 -2.08 -16.83
N MET A 25 -12.23 -2.34 -16.55
CA MET A 25 -11.08 -1.77 -17.29
C MET A 25 -10.12 -2.84 -17.83
N GLY A 26 -10.62 -3.99 -18.20
CA GLY A 26 -9.74 -5.10 -18.57
C GLY A 26 -9.05 -5.74 -17.36
N ASP A 27 -8.28 -6.79 -17.58
CA ASP A 27 -7.61 -7.51 -16.51
C ASP A 27 -6.16 -7.03 -16.32
N LEU A 28 -5.82 -6.65 -15.08
CA LEU A 28 -4.45 -6.36 -14.68
C LEU A 28 -3.85 -7.60 -14.03
N PHE A 29 -3.05 -8.33 -14.78
CA PHE A 29 -2.35 -9.52 -14.29
C PHE A 29 -0.93 -9.58 -14.84
N LEU A 30 -0.08 -10.31 -14.13
CA LEU A 30 1.30 -10.62 -14.51
C LEU A 30 1.59 -12.08 -14.19
N ASP A 31 2.10 -12.82 -15.16
CA ASP A 31 2.59 -14.17 -14.90
C ASP A 31 3.98 -14.11 -14.30
N ILE A 32 4.07 -14.43 -13.01
CA ILE A 32 5.34 -14.41 -12.27
C ILE A 32 6.25 -15.56 -12.70
N SER A 33 5.71 -16.62 -13.32
CA SER A 33 6.52 -17.73 -13.82
C SER A 33 7.55 -17.28 -14.86
N GLU A 34 7.22 -16.24 -15.64
CA GLU A 34 8.14 -15.64 -16.61
C GLU A 34 9.33 -14.92 -15.95
N LEU A 35 9.21 -14.59 -14.66
CA LEU A 35 10.24 -13.90 -13.89
C LEU A 35 11.14 -14.86 -13.09
N THR A 36 10.98 -16.16 -13.24
CA THR A 36 11.67 -17.18 -12.40
C THR A 36 13.17 -17.01 -12.43
N ASP A 37 13.79 -16.75 -13.58
CA ASP A 37 15.24 -16.61 -13.69
C ASP A 37 15.75 -15.33 -13.00
N THR A 38 14.98 -14.25 -13.03
CA THR A 38 15.30 -13.02 -12.29
C THR A 38 15.12 -13.23 -10.79
N LEU A 39 14.08 -13.95 -10.38
CA LEU A 39 13.77 -14.26 -8.99
C LEU A 39 14.80 -15.20 -8.33
N LYS A 40 15.47 -16.06 -9.10
CA LYS A 40 16.61 -16.86 -8.61
C LYS A 40 17.82 -16.01 -8.22
N GLN A 41 17.95 -14.83 -8.80
CA GLN A 41 19.10 -13.95 -8.59
C GLN A 41 18.86 -12.88 -7.53
N ARG A 42 17.62 -12.37 -7.44
CA ARG A 42 17.25 -11.29 -6.52
C ARG A 42 15.74 -11.23 -6.28
N ALA A 43 15.34 -10.58 -5.20
CA ALA A 43 13.96 -10.18 -5.01
C ALA A 43 13.51 -9.19 -6.10
N VAL A 44 12.27 -9.34 -6.55
CA VAL A 44 11.69 -8.54 -7.63
C VAL A 44 10.46 -7.78 -7.11
N ARG A 45 10.44 -6.47 -7.33
CA ARG A 45 9.27 -5.63 -7.07
C ARG A 45 8.39 -5.58 -8.30
N ILE A 46 7.12 -5.90 -8.10
CA ILE A 46 6.10 -5.71 -9.12
C ILE A 46 5.45 -4.35 -8.91
N ALA A 47 5.30 -3.62 -9.99
CA ALA A 47 4.70 -2.30 -10.00
C ALA A 47 3.56 -2.23 -11.01
N ILE A 48 2.59 -1.35 -10.73
CA ILE A 48 1.71 -0.82 -11.75
C ILE A 48 2.43 0.31 -12.48
N GLN A 49 2.34 0.32 -13.78
CA GLN A 49 3.07 1.23 -14.67
C GLN A 49 2.10 1.86 -15.66
N VAL A 50 2.26 3.16 -15.88
CA VAL A 50 1.52 3.93 -16.90
C VAL A 50 2.54 4.70 -17.75
N PRO A 51 2.43 4.70 -19.09
CA PRO A 51 3.33 5.47 -19.95
C PRO A 51 3.30 6.95 -19.59
N ARG A 52 4.46 7.62 -19.61
CA ARG A 52 4.52 9.07 -19.42
C ARG A 52 4.08 9.77 -20.71
N SER A 53 3.24 10.81 -20.56
CA SER A 53 2.57 11.47 -21.70
C SER A 53 3.48 12.29 -22.61
N HIS A 54 4.77 12.45 -22.30
CA HIS A 54 5.63 13.44 -22.94
C HIS A 54 6.79 12.87 -23.75
N ASP A 55 6.82 11.58 -24.02
CA ASP A 55 7.83 11.04 -24.92
C ASP A 55 7.29 10.97 -26.36
N PRO A 56 7.65 11.93 -27.24
CA PRO A 56 7.22 11.90 -28.64
C PRO A 56 7.85 10.74 -29.43
N SER A 57 8.86 10.06 -28.89
CA SER A 57 9.55 8.94 -29.53
C SER A 57 8.85 7.59 -29.28
N VAL A 58 7.79 7.55 -28.47
CA VAL A 58 7.09 6.31 -28.15
C VAL A 58 6.14 5.93 -29.28
N VAL A 59 6.44 4.81 -29.92
CA VAL A 59 5.63 4.15 -30.95
C VAL A 59 4.21 3.88 -30.43
N SER A 60 3.25 3.88 -31.32
CA SER A 60 1.79 3.92 -31.10
C SER A 60 1.16 2.93 -30.09
N GLU A 61 1.88 1.91 -29.65
CA GLU A 61 1.39 0.90 -28.70
C GLU A 61 1.50 1.32 -27.21
N ASP A 62 2.38 2.29 -26.90
CA ASP A 62 2.58 2.78 -25.54
C ASP A 62 1.87 4.13 -25.29
N LYS A 63 0.66 4.30 -25.82
CA LYS A 63 -0.15 5.48 -25.53
C LYS A 63 -0.58 5.46 -24.07
N ARG A 64 -0.57 6.63 -23.42
CA ARG A 64 -1.00 6.80 -22.04
C ARG A 64 -2.47 6.41 -21.81
N PHE A 65 -3.31 6.64 -22.83
CA PHE A 65 -4.74 6.32 -22.77
C PHE A 65 -5.10 5.36 -23.89
N VAL A 66 -5.95 4.41 -23.55
CA VAL A 66 -6.57 3.48 -24.50
C VAL A 66 -8.07 3.71 -24.51
N THR A 67 -8.69 3.50 -25.66
CA THR A 67 -10.15 3.52 -25.77
C THR A 67 -10.68 2.19 -25.24
N GLY A 68 -11.55 2.25 -24.25
CA GLY A 68 -12.23 1.06 -23.72
C GLY A 68 -13.46 0.70 -24.55
N LEU A 69 -14.19 -0.30 -24.07
CA LEU A 69 -15.44 -0.71 -24.68
C LEU A 69 -16.43 0.46 -24.65
N SER A 70 -16.98 0.78 -25.82
CA SER A 70 -18.08 1.73 -25.96
C SER A 70 -19.28 1.23 -25.18
N THR A 71 -19.79 2.03 -24.27
CA THR A 71 -21.03 1.75 -23.56
C THR A 71 -22.13 2.62 -24.13
N ALA A 72 -23.26 2.01 -24.46
CA ALA A 72 -24.47 2.76 -24.78
C ALA A 72 -25.02 3.33 -23.45
N GLU A 73 -24.96 4.63 -23.27
CA GLU A 73 -25.60 5.32 -22.14
C GLU A 73 -26.94 5.90 -22.65
N ALA A 74 -28.00 5.69 -21.85
CA ALA A 74 -29.30 6.29 -22.15
C ALA A 74 -29.16 7.80 -21.94
N ASP A 75 -29.45 8.56 -22.98
CA ASP A 75 -29.57 10.01 -22.87
C ASP A 75 -30.96 10.34 -22.33
N GLU A 76 -31.03 10.75 -21.08
CA GLU A 76 -32.29 11.10 -20.38
C GLU A 76 -33.00 12.28 -21.06
N THR A 77 -32.30 13.05 -21.90
CA THR A 77 -32.86 14.22 -22.58
C THR A 77 -33.47 13.89 -23.94
N LEU A 78 -33.12 12.76 -24.53
CA LEU A 78 -33.57 12.31 -25.82
C LEU A 78 -34.26 10.95 -25.69
N ALA A 79 -35.57 10.95 -25.57
CA ALA A 79 -36.37 9.71 -25.56
C ALA A 79 -35.99 8.80 -26.74
N ASN A 80 -35.34 7.68 -26.45
CA ASN A 80 -34.94 6.59 -27.39
C ASN A 80 -33.59 6.70 -28.12
N ASN A 81 -32.69 7.61 -27.77
CA ASN A 81 -31.34 7.60 -28.35
C ASN A 81 -30.31 7.14 -27.33
N ASN A 82 -29.75 5.95 -27.53
CA ASN A 82 -28.55 5.53 -26.84
C ASN A 82 -27.33 6.22 -27.48
N THR A 83 -26.68 7.09 -26.73
CA THR A 83 -25.43 7.71 -27.20
C THR A 83 -24.28 6.74 -26.90
N ILE A 84 -23.51 6.39 -27.93
CA ILE A 84 -22.30 5.59 -27.76
C ILE A 84 -21.21 6.52 -27.21
N VAL A 85 -20.78 6.27 -25.98
CA VAL A 85 -19.71 7.03 -25.35
C VAL A 85 -18.43 6.21 -25.33
N ASP A 86 -17.42 6.69 -26.03
CA ASP A 86 -16.08 6.12 -26.00
C ASP A 86 -15.36 6.57 -24.71
N ARG A 87 -15.19 5.65 -23.77
CA ARG A 87 -14.44 5.92 -22.54
C ARG A 87 -12.95 5.71 -22.78
N LYS A 88 -12.16 6.69 -22.38
CA LYS A 88 -10.70 6.58 -22.37
C LYS A 88 -10.24 6.15 -20.98
N PHE A 89 -9.43 5.12 -20.93
CA PHE A 89 -8.83 4.59 -19.71
C PHE A 89 -7.32 4.76 -19.75
N LEU A 90 -6.70 4.88 -18.59
CA LEU A 90 -5.25 4.83 -18.48
C LEU A 90 -4.75 3.45 -18.93
N ASN A 91 -3.75 3.45 -19.81
CA ASN A 91 -3.08 2.24 -20.27
C ASN A 91 -2.13 1.74 -19.17
N ALA A 92 -2.72 1.17 -18.12
CA ALA A 92 -2.00 0.64 -16.99
C ALA A 92 -1.63 -0.83 -17.24
N ARG A 93 -0.40 -1.20 -16.84
CA ARG A 93 0.08 -2.57 -16.92
C ARG A 93 0.87 -2.94 -15.67
N LEU A 94 1.00 -4.22 -15.39
CA LEU A 94 1.91 -4.74 -14.38
C LEU A 94 3.27 -5.06 -15.02
N GLY A 95 4.33 -4.77 -14.28
CA GLY A 95 5.70 -5.05 -14.71
C GLY A 95 6.68 -4.96 -13.55
N ILE A 96 7.94 -5.23 -13.83
CA ILE A 96 9.02 -5.07 -12.85
C ILE A 96 9.20 -3.59 -12.55
N PHE A 97 9.32 -3.26 -11.27
CA PHE A 97 9.60 -1.89 -10.84
C PHE A 97 11.03 -1.49 -11.15
N GLU A 98 11.16 -0.43 -11.94
CA GLU A 98 12.43 0.21 -12.28
C GLU A 98 12.44 1.63 -11.71
N PRO A 99 13.23 1.90 -10.66
CA PRO A 99 13.32 3.25 -10.10
C PRO A 99 13.87 4.22 -11.15
N GLY A 100 13.21 5.39 -11.27
CA GLY A 100 13.68 6.44 -12.16
C GLY A 100 13.46 6.20 -13.65
N SER A 101 12.61 5.25 -14.04
CA SER A 101 12.25 5.00 -15.43
C SER A 101 11.74 6.29 -16.10
N ALA A 102 12.38 6.68 -17.19
CA ALA A 102 11.93 7.83 -18.01
C ALA A 102 10.65 7.49 -18.78
N LYS A 103 10.46 6.20 -19.11
CA LYS A 103 9.37 5.72 -19.96
C LYS A 103 8.04 5.60 -19.21
N TYR A 104 8.09 5.22 -17.94
CA TYR A 104 6.88 4.93 -17.15
C TYR A 104 6.82 5.72 -15.85
N SER A 105 5.61 6.16 -15.50
CA SER A 105 5.25 6.50 -14.13
C SER A 105 4.81 5.21 -13.44
N SER A 106 5.42 4.84 -12.31
CA SER A 106 5.23 3.52 -11.70
C SER A 106 5.08 3.59 -10.18
N ILE A 107 4.25 2.70 -9.65
CA ILE A 107 4.02 2.53 -8.21
C ILE A 107 4.31 1.07 -7.86
N PRO A 108 5.30 0.79 -7.01
CA PRO A 108 5.57 -0.57 -6.56
C PRO A 108 4.45 -1.05 -5.63
N LEU A 109 3.97 -2.28 -5.85
CA LEU A 109 2.82 -2.86 -5.15
C LEU A 109 3.20 -4.03 -4.26
N ALA A 110 4.13 -4.86 -4.70
CA ALA A 110 4.55 -6.06 -3.99
C ALA A 110 5.99 -6.39 -4.31
N GLU A 111 6.65 -7.13 -3.44
CA GLU A 111 7.99 -7.68 -3.68
C GLU A 111 7.97 -9.18 -3.42
N PHE A 112 8.54 -9.92 -4.35
CA PHE A 112 8.64 -11.37 -4.32
C PHE A 112 10.09 -11.81 -4.24
N CYS A 113 10.34 -12.93 -3.57
CA CYS A 113 11.58 -13.66 -3.60
C CYS A 113 11.31 -15.14 -3.83
N LEU A 114 12.30 -15.84 -4.33
CA LEU A 114 12.27 -17.28 -4.49
C LEU A 114 13.11 -17.91 -3.38
N GLU A 115 12.48 -18.69 -2.49
CA GLU A 115 13.15 -19.47 -1.46
C GLU A 115 13.08 -20.96 -1.82
N GLY A 116 14.19 -21.47 -2.36
CA GLY A 116 14.21 -22.80 -2.99
C GLY A 116 13.33 -22.82 -4.25
N ALA A 117 12.24 -23.57 -4.23
CA ALA A 117 11.26 -23.64 -5.33
C ALA A 117 9.95 -22.90 -5.02
N VAL A 118 9.84 -22.25 -3.86
CA VAL A 118 8.62 -21.59 -3.41
C VAL A 118 8.73 -20.08 -3.61
N LEU A 119 7.72 -19.53 -4.25
CA LEU A 119 7.57 -18.08 -4.42
C LEU A 119 6.93 -17.49 -3.17
N ASN A 120 7.61 -16.59 -2.50
CA ASN A 120 7.15 -15.94 -1.28
C ASN A 120 7.08 -14.41 -1.45
N PHE A 121 6.14 -13.79 -0.72
CA PHE A 121 6.16 -12.35 -0.52
C PHE A 121 7.28 -12.01 0.47
N THR A 122 8.00 -10.92 0.20
CA THR A 122 8.96 -10.37 1.17
C THR A 122 8.24 -9.53 2.24
N SER A 123 9.01 -8.98 3.17
CA SER A 123 8.50 -8.00 4.13
C SER A 123 8.26 -6.60 3.54
N TYR A 124 8.36 -6.46 2.21
CA TYR A 124 8.13 -5.18 1.55
C TYR A 124 6.68 -4.71 1.72
N HIS A 125 6.51 -3.47 2.12
CA HIS A 125 5.21 -2.80 2.19
C HIS A 125 5.19 -1.61 1.24
N PRO A 126 4.24 -1.57 0.29
CA PRO A 126 4.07 -0.40 -0.58
C PRO A 126 3.64 0.81 0.26
N ARG A 127 3.98 2.00 -0.22
CA ARG A 127 3.46 3.24 0.36
C ARG A 127 1.94 3.25 0.27
N ALA A 128 1.27 3.48 1.37
CA ALA A 128 -0.18 3.51 1.45
C ALA A 128 -0.65 4.80 2.12
N PHE A 129 -1.76 5.34 1.62
CA PHE A 129 -2.41 6.52 2.23
C PHE A 129 -3.24 6.14 3.46
N ARG A 130 -3.61 4.87 3.60
CA ARG A 130 -4.40 4.36 4.73
C ARG A 130 -3.99 2.93 5.03
N PHE A 131 -4.19 2.52 6.27
CA PHE A 131 -4.13 1.11 6.62
C PHE A 131 -5.33 0.38 6.02
N LEU A 132 -5.06 -0.62 5.19
CA LEU A 132 -6.11 -1.52 4.70
C LEU A 132 -6.46 -2.53 5.80
N GLU A 133 -7.74 -2.85 5.97
CA GLU A 133 -8.23 -3.67 7.09
C GLU A 133 -7.52 -5.02 7.24
N ASN A 134 -7.15 -5.65 6.13
CA ASN A 134 -6.45 -6.94 6.12
C ASN A 134 -4.95 -6.80 5.75
N SER A 135 -4.36 -5.61 5.91
CA SER A 135 -2.94 -5.45 5.61
C SER A 135 -2.07 -5.98 6.76
N ASN A 136 -0.97 -6.62 6.42
CA ASN A 136 0.06 -7.04 7.38
C ASN A 136 0.56 -5.84 8.23
N LEU A 137 0.57 -4.63 7.64
CA LEU A 137 0.98 -3.42 8.34
C LEU A 137 -0.01 -3.03 9.45
N LYS A 138 -1.32 -3.18 9.21
CA LYS A 138 -2.36 -2.96 10.23
C LYS A 138 -2.24 -3.98 11.35
N GLN A 139 -2.09 -5.26 11.00
CA GLN A 139 -1.89 -6.32 11.97
C GLN A 139 -0.68 -6.05 12.88
N ARG A 140 0.45 -5.65 12.31
CA ARG A 140 1.64 -5.29 13.10
C ARG A 140 1.41 -4.08 14.00
N LEU A 141 0.64 -3.09 13.54
CA LEU A 141 0.26 -1.96 14.38
C LEU A 141 -0.63 -2.39 15.56
N ASP A 142 -1.60 -3.27 15.33
CA ASP A 142 -2.47 -3.82 16.36
C ASP A 142 -1.67 -4.63 17.40
N GLU A 143 -0.71 -5.44 16.94
CA GLU A 143 0.21 -6.18 17.82
C GLU A 143 1.08 -5.23 18.66
N LEU A 144 1.62 -4.18 18.04
CA LEU A 144 2.42 -3.16 18.72
C LEU A 144 1.60 -2.42 19.77
N LEU A 145 0.38 -1.97 19.43
CA LEU A 145 -0.53 -1.30 20.37
C LEU A 145 -0.88 -2.21 21.55
N THR A 146 -1.15 -3.49 21.26
CA THR A 146 -1.46 -4.49 22.31
C THR A 146 -0.26 -4.67 23.24
N THR A 147 0.93 -4.84 22.69
CA THR A 147 2.16 -5.01 23.47
C THR A 147 2.48 -3.76 24.29
N ALA A 148 2.31 -2.56 23.72
CA ALA A 148 2.52 -1.29 24.42
C ALA A 148 1.57 -1.11 25.60
N ARG A 149 0.28 -1.46 25.42
CA ARG A 149 -0.72 -1.43 26.50
C ARG A 149 -0.36 -2.38 27.64
N GLN A 150 -0.01 -3.63 27.31
CA GLN A 150 0.40 -4.63 28.31
C GLN A 150 1.63 -4.15 29.08
N LYS A 151 2.61 -3.57 28.38
CA LYS A 151 3.80 -3.03 29.03
C LYS A 151 3.49 -1.83 29.93
N LEU A 152 2.58 -0.95 29.50
CA LEU A 152 2.14 0.19 30.32
C LEU A 152 1.46 -0.28 31.60
N ILE A 153 0.56 -1.25 31.52
CA ILE A 153 -0.13 -1.85 32.68
C ILE A 153 0.90 -2.44 33.64
N PHE A 154 1.79 -3.29 33.12
CA PHE A 154 2.84 -3.92 33.92
C PHE A 154 3.71 -2.88 34.67
N LEU A 155 4.16 -1.82 33.97
CA LEU A 155 4.96 -0.77 34.59
C LEU A 155 4.14 0.02 35.63
N SER A 156 2.89 0.30 35.37
CA SER A 156 1.96 0.96 36.30
C SER A 156 1.82 0.19 37.60
N GLU A 157 1.55 -1.11 37.52
CA GLU A 157 1.43 -2.00 38.69
C GLU A 157 2.75 -2.10 39.47
N HIS A 158 3.87 -2.20 38.76
CA HIS A 158 5.19 -2.24 39.35
C HIS A 158 5.49 -0.96 40.16
N PHE A 159 5.17 0.20 39.60
CA PHE A 159 5.39 1.50 40.29
C PHE A 159 4.43 1.72 41.45
N GLN A 160 3.19 1.25 41.37
CA GLN A 160 2.27 1.25 42.50
C GLN A 160 2.79 0.37 43.65
N GLY A 161 3.32 -0.80 43.34
CA GLY A 161 3.96 -1.68 44.30
C GLY A 161 5.18 -1.04 44.97
N LEU A 162 6.03 -0.38 44.21
CA LEU A 162 7.22 0.33 44.74
C LEU A 162 6.87 1.55 45.65
N SER A 163 5.80 2.27 45.32
CA SER A 163 5.34 3.40 46.13
C SER A 163 4.89 3.01 47.52
N SER A 164 4.53 1.76 47.71
CA SER A 164 4.17 1.21 49.03
C SER A 164 5.37 0.82 49.89
N ILE A 165 6.59 0.76 49.30
CA ILE A 165 7.84 0.41 50.00
C ILE A 165 8.67 1.69 50.19
N LYS A 166 8.70 2.21 51.41
CA LYS A 166 9.46 3.41 51.71
C LYS A 166 10.96 3.27 51.36
N GLY A 167 11.41 4.09 50.40
CA GLY A 167 12.84 4.27 50.08
C GLY A 167 13.35 3.56 48.83
N GLN A 168 12.52 2.79 48.10
CA GLN A 168 12.90 2.27 46.78
C GLN A 168 12.54 3.27 45.68
N LEU A 169 13.53 3.74 44.93
CA LEU A 169 13.33 4.52 43.74
C LEU A 169 13.13 3.57 42.54
N PRO A 170 12.23 3.92 41.61
CA PRO A 170 12.09 3.17 40.36
C PRO A 170 13.40 3.18 39.57
N ASP A 171 13.68 2.09 38.84
CA ASP A 171 14.75 2.08 37.86
C ASP A 171 14.51 3.20 36.83
N GLY A 172 15.53 4.06 36.63
CA GLY A 172 15.42 5.21 35.74
C GLY A 172 15.03 4.84 34.30
N ALA A 173 15.47 3.69 33.78
CA ALA A 173 15.12 3.20 32.48
C ALA A 173 13.64 2.79 32.39
N GLN A 174 13.13 2.12 33.43
CA GLN A 174 11.72 1.72 33.50
C GLN A 174 10.80 2.94 33.66
N PHE A 175 11.22 3.93 34.44
CA PHE A 175 10.46 5.19 34.60
C PHE A 175 10.40 5.97 33.31
N LEU A 176 11.51 6.04 32.55
CA LEU A 176 11.55 6.68 31.23
C LEU A 176 10.64 5.97 30.25
N ALA A 177 10.70 4.63 30.20
CA ALA A 177 9.82 3.84 29.33
C ALA A 177 8.34 4.05 29.67
N PHE A 178 7.97 4.07 30.95
CA PHE A 178 6.61 4.37 31.38
C PHE A 178 6.14 5.75 30.92
N ARG A 179 6.96 6.77 31.13
CA ARG A 179 6.66 8.15 30.70
C ARG A 179 6.45 8.25 29.20
N VAL A 180 7.33 7.64 28.40
CA VAL A 180 7.24 7.62 26.93
C VAL A 180 5.95 6.92 26.50
N LEU A 181 5.63 5.76 27.08
CA LEU A 181 4.40 5.05 26.76
C LEU A 181 3.14 5.86 27.11
N CYS A 182 3.13 6.55 28.26
CA CYS A 182 2.02 7.43 28.64
C CYS A 182 1.79 8.57 27.64
N GLN A 183 2.85 9.07 27.03
CA GLN A 183 2.77 10.16 26.07
C GLN A 183 2.35 9.68 24.68
N ILE A 184 2.98 8.62 24.18
CA ILE A 184 2.83 8.21 22.78
C ILE A 184 1.60 7.32 22.55
N LEU A 185 1.26 6.44 23.50
CA LEU A 185 0.18 5.47 23.31
C LEU A 185 -1.18 6.09 22.98
N PRO A 186 -1.63 7.16 23.67
CA PRO A 186 -2.91 7.82 23.33
C PRO A 186 -2.93 8.40 21.91
N GLU A 187 -1.80 8.95 21.45
CA GLU A 187 -1.69 9.49 20.08
C GLU A 187 -1.72 8.39 19.02
N LEU A 188 -0.98 7.30 19.25
CA LEU A 188 -1.01 6.13 18.37
C LEU A 188 -2.41 5.52 18.29
N GLU A 189 -3.11 5.44 19.42
CA GLU A 189 -4.51 4.95 19.45
C GLU A 189 -5.46 5.87 18.70
N ALA A 190 -5.29 7.18 18.82
CA ALA A 190 -6.09 8.16 18.10
C ALA A 190 -5.85 8.05 16.59
N TYR A 191 -4.59 7.91 16.14
CA TYR A 191 -4.25 7.73 14.74
C TYR A 191 -4.79 6.41 14.17
N HIS A 192 -4.69 5.33 14.95
CA HIS A 192 -5.25 4.05 14.57
C HIS A 192 -6.78 4.12 14.39
N LYS A 193 -7.51 4.73 15.33
CA LYS A 193 -8.97 4.91 15.25
C LYS A 193 -9.39 5.79 14.07
N GLN A 194 -8.60 6.82 13.75
CA GLN A 194 -8.86 7.73 12.63
C GLN A 194 -8.44 7.14 11.29
N ASN A 195 -7.85 5.96 11.26
CA ASN A 195 -7.31 5.30 10.06
C ASN A 195 -6.41 6.24 9.24
N ARG A 196 -5.53 6.96 9.93
CA ARG A 196 -4.58 7.90 9.31
C ARG A 196 -3.54 7.17 8.47
N SER A 197 -2.81 7.95 7.68
CA SER A 197 -1.72 7.43 6.86
C SER A 197 -0.66 6.73 7.72
N PRO A 198 -0.10 5.60 7.26
CA PRO A 198 1.07 5.01 7.90
C PRO A 198 2.23 6.00 8.08
N ALA A 199 2.43 6.92 7.13
CA ALA A 199 3.47 7.95 7.23
C ALA A 199 3.29 8.87 8.44
N ASP A 200 2.07 9.22 8.80
CA ASP A 200 1.78 10.08 9.96
C ASP A 200 2.16 9.42 11.28
N ILE A 201 2.08 8.08 11.35
CA ILE A 201 2.44 7.30 12.54
C ILE A 201 3.96 7.20 12.70
N PHE A 202 4.69 7.06 11.58
CA PHE A 202 6.16 6.93 11.64
C PHE A 202 6.90 8.26 11.81
N THR A 203 6.21 9.39 11.83
CA THR A 203 6.77 10.72 12.10
C THR A 203 6.58 11.19 13.55
N LEU A 204 5.89 10.41 14.37
CA LEU A 204 5.78 10.59 15.82
C LEU A 204 7.06 10.14 16.54
#